data_47e01efe1d08b4ba65c84f0404ee0891
#
_entry.id   47e01efe1d08b4ba65c84f0404ee0891
#
_cell.length_a   1.000
_cell.length_b   1.000
_cell.length_c   1.000
_cell.angle_alpha   90.00
_cell.angle_beta   90.00
_cell.angle_gamma   90.00
#
_symmetry.space_group_name_H-M   'P 1'
#
loop_
_entity.id
_entity.type
_entity.pdbx_description
1 polymer ?
#
loop_
_entity_poly.entity_id
_entity_poly.type
_entity_poly.pdbx_seq_one_letter_code
_entity_poly.pdbx_strand_id
1 'polypeptide(L)'
;MNRKRKLWVFAGIAILVLGVTGVAIASNRDRGSEVRGEVVAQRDLMAVVTASGVIQPKRKVDISADISGRVIQLAVEEGQLVSQGDLLLRIDPTSYQAAVRRAEAAVAQAQAQAAQARANLIQAQSSARRADQLSAGEGLISPQDVEQARTSQQVAEAQYESARFGVAQSQASLSEAREALRKTTIVAPMSGRVTRLNIQEGETAIVGTMNNPGSLLLTVADLSVMEASVRVDETDLPRISFGDSATIRIDAFPNQSFSGRVTRISNSAIQALAGGGAQPQSVDFEVVITLDAPPENLRPDLSATGEIITARRHNALSVPIISVTVRDPDGKRFRSNVEPGAPAEAQTGAASEVEGVFVIRDGTIEFVPVKVGIAGDRYFEIEEGLSGGELVVAGPYAAIRDLESGAQVRVITPDRATPAGGGEGQ
;
A
#
# COMPACT_ATOMS: atom_id res chain seq x y z
N MET A 1 -32.38 88.12 14.96
CA MET A 1 -31.02 87.60 14.97
C MET A 1 -30.56 87.40 13.53
N ASN A 2 -29.57 88.22 13.08
CA ASN A 2 -29.24 88.51 11.70
C ASN A 2 -28.74 87.23 10.89
N ARG A 3 -29.30 87.00 9.72
CA ARG A 3 -28.93 85.90 8.76
C ARG A 3 -27.41 85.75 8.54
N LYS A 4 -26.66 86.85 8.57
CA LYS A 4 -25.20 86.91 8.43
C LYS A 4 -24.45 86.25 9.62
N ARG A 5 -24.95 86.33 10.84
CA ARG A 5 -24.29 85.70 12.03
C ARG A 5 -24.47 84.15 12.01
N LYS A 6 -25.56 83.62 11.49
CA LYS A 6 -25.74 82.19 11.33
C LYS A 6 -24.79 81.61 10.28
N LEU A 7 -24.47 82.30 9.20
CA LEU A 7 -23.55 81.87 8.19
C LEU A 7 -22.11 81.74 8.69
N TRP A 8 -21.65 82.68 9.51
CA TRP A 8 -20.34 82.62 10.13
C TRP A 8 -20.16 81.51 11.18
N VAL A 9 -21.24 81.16 11.88
CA VAL A 9 -21.24 80.08 12.84
C VAL A 9 -21.20 78.71 12.07
N PHE A 10 -21.94 78.58 10.98
CA PHE A 10 -21.87 77.37 10.12
C PHE A 10 -20.53 77.23 9.42
N ALA A 11 -19.89 78.31 8.98
CA ALA A 11 -18.55 78.23 8.40
C ALA A 11 -17.49 77.83 9.46
N GLY A 12 -17.61 78.35 10.69
CA GLY A 12 -16.71 77.93 11.77
C GLY A 12 -16.82 76.43 12.15
N ILE A 13 -18.08 75.94 12.20
CA ILE A 13 -18.32 74.49 12.46
C ILE A 13 -17.83 73.64 11.32
N ALA A 14 -18.00 74.04 10.05
CA ALA A 14 -17.49 73.28 8.89
C ALA A 14 -15.95 73.20 8.88
N ILE A 15 -15.26 74.30 9.23
CA ILE A 15 -13.79 74.30 9.34
C ILE A 15 -13.31 73.41 10.49
N LEU A 16 -14.02 73.40 11.62
CA LEU A 16 -13.68 72.59 12.78
C LEU A 16 -13.92 71.09 12.49
N VAL A 17 -14.99 70.76 11.77
CA VAL A 17 -15.25 69.37 11.31
C VAL A 17 -14.20 68.90 10.28
N LEU A 18 -13.84 69.79 9.33
CA LEU A 18 -12.74 69.46 8.37
C LEU A 18 -11.38 69.34 9.09
N GLY A 19 -11.12 70.13 10.09
CA GLY A 19 -9.89 70.02 10.93
C GLY A 19 -9.85 68.71 11.72
N VAL A 20 -10.95 68.37 12.38
CA VAL A 20 -11.06 67.10 13.17
C VAL A 20 -11.00 65.86 12.25
N THR A 21 -11.67 65.89 11.09
CA THR A 21 -11.57 64.81 10.10
C THR A 21 -10.17 64.69 9.49
N GLY A 22 -9.51 65.83 9.21
CA GLY A 22 -8.15 65.87 8.73
C GLY A 22 -7.14 65.27 9.74
N VAL A 23 -7.26 65.65 11.05
CA VAL A 23 -6.45 65.08 12.14
C VAL A 23 -6.78 63.60 12.37
N ALA A 24 -8.05 63.19 12.27
CA ALA A 24 -8.44 61.78 12.44
C ALA A 24 -7.91 60.90 11.27
N ILE A 25 -7.90 61.43 10.04
CA ILE A 25 -7.32 60.73 8.90
C ILE A 25 -5.78 60.68 8.99
N ALA A 26 -5.11 61.73 9.44
CA ALA A 26 -3.68 61.75 9.63
C ALA A 26 -3.24 60.83 10.79
N SER A 27 -3.97 60.79 11.91
CA SER A 27 -3.64 59.93 13.04
C SER A 27 -3.93 58.41 12.76
N ASN A 28 -4.76 58.14 11.77
CA ASN A 28 -5.07 56.75 11.37
C ASN A 28 -4.06 56.23 10.34
N ARG A 29 -3.25 57.09 9.70
CA ARG A 29 -2.20 56.69 8.75
C ARG A 29 -0.91 56.22 9.40
N ASP A 30 -0.67 56.52 10.68
CA ASP A 30 0.57 56.17 11.39
C ASP A 30 0.46 54.89 12.25
N ARG A 31 -0.66 54.17 12.18
CA ARG A 31 -0.75 52.83 12.80
C ARG A 31 -0.17 51.80 11.84
N GLY A 32 1.16 51.62 11.86
CA GLY A 32 1.80 50.50 11.16
C GLY A 32 1.12 49.19 11.56
N SER A 33 0.95 48.31 10.59
CA SER A 33 0.35 46.97 10.83
C SER A 33 1.13 46.26 11.93
N GLU A 34 0.42 45.76 12.95
CA GLU A 34 1.03 44.98 14.01
C GLU A 34 1.39 43.61 13.49
N VAL A 35 2.69 43.27 13.54
CA VAL A 35 3.21 41.98 13.03
C VAL A 35 4.06 41.29 14.09
N ARG A 36 4.03 39.98 14.11
CA ARG A 36 4.97 39.18 14.89
C ARG A 36 6.21 38.92 14.06
N GLY A 37 7.38 39.26 14.59
CA GLY A 37 8.67 38.96 13.99
C GLY A 37 9.24 37.64 14.56
N GLU A 38 9.91 36.88 13.73
CA GLU A 38 10.72 35.73 14.14
C GLU A 38 12.09 35.81 13.47
N VAL A 39 13.13 35.46 14.24
CA VAL A 39 14.51 35.50 13.75
C VAL A 39 14.80 34.26 12.92
N VAL A 40 15.36 34.47 11.75
CA VAL A 40 15.86 33.40 10.89
C VAL A 40 17.02 32.68 11.57
N ALA A 41 16.83 31.43 11.93
CA ALA A 41 17.78 30.62 12.67
C ALA A 41 18.06 29.29 11.99
N GLN A 42 19.24 28.75 12.27
CA GLN A 42 19.58 27.40 11.83
C GLN A 42 18.87 26.37 12.72
N ARG A 43 18.20 25.41 12.10
CA ARG A 43 17.46 24.33 12.77
C ARG A 43 17.65 23.01 12.01
N ASP A 44 17.52 21.92 12.74
CA ASP A 44 17.41 20.61 12.12
C ASP A 44 15.98 20.43 11.60
N LEU A 45 15.86 20.17 10.32
CA LEU A 45 14.58 19.96 9.64
C LEU A 45 14.47 18.53 9.14
N MET A 46 13.26 18.00 9.25
CA MET A 46 12.91 16.70 8.70
C MET A 46 11.64 16.85 7.85
N ALA A 47 11.72 16.43 6.60
CA ALA A 47 10.54 16.30 5.76
C ALA A 47 9.93 14.93 6.02
N VAL A 48 8.63 14.92 6.28
CA VAL A 48 7.89 13.72 6.64
C VAL A 48 6.68 13.57 5.72
N VAL A 49 6.49 12.38 5.19
CA VAL A 49 5.25 11.98 4.51
C VAL A 49 4.45 11.11 5.45
N THR A 50 3.22 11.52 5.74
CA THR A 50 2.30 10.78 6.63
C THR A 50 1.31 9.98 5.79
N ALA A 51 1.23 8.69 6.05
CA ALA A 51 0.34 7.79 5.33
C ALA A 51 -0.36 6.81 6.27
N SER A 52 -1.63 6.57 6.03
CA SER A 52 -2.42 5.60 6.82
C SER A 52 -2.45 4.23 6.15
N GLY A 53 -2.55 3.19 6.95
CA GLY A 53 -2.56 1.83 6.48
C GLY A 53 -2.91 0.81 7.54
N VAL A 54 -2.47 -0.43 7.31
CA VAL A 54 -2.74 -1.56 8.22
C VAL A 54 -1.47 -2.35 8.50
N ILE A 55 -1.41 -2.95 9.68
CA ILE A 55 -0.35 -3.88 10.06
C ILE A 55 -0.65 -5.24 9.45
N GLN A 56 0.33 -5.86 8.82
CA GLN A 56 0.22 -7.21 8.26
C GLN A 56 1.49 -8.02 8.52
N PRO A 57 1.39 -9.35 8.59
CA PRO A 57 2.56 -10.20 8.66
C PRO A 57 3.27 -10.21 7.30
N LYS A 58 4.59 -10.27 7.33
CA LYS A 58 5.40 -10.37 6.10
C LYS A 58 5.08 -11.62 5.28
N ARG A 59 4.77 -12.73 5.95
CA ARG A 59 4.39 -13.99 5.32
C ARG A 59 3.08 -14.50 5.88
N LYS A 60 2.09 -14.69 5.02
CA LYS A 60 0.83 -15.35 5.32
C LYS A 60 0.45 -16.28 4.19
N VAL A 61 -0.26 -17.34 4.52
CA VAL A 61 -0.83 -18.28 3.56
C VAL A 61 -2.30 -18.46 3.87
N ASP A 62 -3.12 -18.15 2.90
CA ASP A 62 -4.55 -18.39 2.92
C ASP A 62 -4.82 -19.80 2.40
N ILE A 63 -5.39 -20.66 3.25
CA ILE A 63 -5.66 -22.06 2.96
C ILE A 63 -7.10 -22.20 2.54
N SER A 64 -7.29 -22.57 1.28
CA SER A 64 -8.60 -22.80 0.67
C SER A 64 -8.85 -24.30 0.47
N ALA A 65 -10.12 -24.69 0.25
CA ALA A 65 -10.48 -26.04 -0.03
C ALA A 65 -10.13 -26.44 -1.48
N ASP A 66 -9.28 -27.47 -1.63
CA ASP A 66 -8.95 -28.06 -2.93
C ASP A 66 -9.98 -29.12 -3.39
N ILE A 67 -10.79 -29.61 -2.45
CA ILE A 67 -11.84 -30.60 -2.69
C ILE A 67 -13.09 -30.21 -1.91
N SER A 68 -14.25 -30.64 -2.39
CA SER A 68 -15.53 -30.39 -1.69
C SER A 68 -15.86 -31.54 -0.74
N GLY A 69 -16.36 -31.20 0.43
CA GLY A 69 -16.80 -32.19 1.41
C GLY A 69 -17.06 -31.57 2.79
N ARG A 70 -17.65 -32.37 3.67
CA ARG A 70 -17.93 -31.93 5.04
C ARG A 70 -16.66 -32.03 5.90
N VAL A 71 -16.40 -31.00 6.68
CA VAL A 71 -15.34 -31.03 7.72
C VAL A 71 -15.79 -31.93 8.87
N ILE A 72 -15.04 -33.01 9.12
CA ILE A 72 -15.34 -33.98 10.17
C ILE A 72 -14.47 -33.79 11.42
N GLN A 73 -13.38 -33.06 11.27
CA GLN A 73 -12.44 -32.78 12.35
C GLN A 73 -11.76 -31.45 12.10
N LEU A 74 -11.77 -30.61 13.11
CA LEU A 74 -10.98 -29.38 13.18
C LEU A 74 -9.96 -29.55 14.31
N ALA A 75 -8.66 -29.54 13.97
CA ALA A 75 -7.58 -29.87 14.90
C ALA A 75 -6.91 -28.64 15.50
N VAL A 76 -7.31 -27.42 15.08
CA VAL A 76 -6.71 -26.16 15.48
C VAL A 76 -7.75 -25.12 15.84
N GLU A 77 -7.33 -24.17 16.69
CA GLU A 77 -8.12 -23.00 17.10
C GLU A 77 -7.48 -21.71 16.61
N GLU A 78 -8.28 -20.63 16.52
CA GLU A 78 -7.76 -19.31 16.20
C GLU A 78 -6.78 -18.84 17.29
N GLY A 79 -5.63 -18.31 16.85
CA GLY A 79 -4.55 -17.90 17.74
C GLY A 79 -3.55 -19.00 18.11
N GLN A 80 -3.79 -20.26 17.74
CA GLN A 80 -2.89 -21.37 18.03
C GLN A 80 -1.63 -21.33 17.17
N LEU A 81 -0.49 -21.69 17.76
CA LEU A 81 0.77 -21.93 17.04
C LEU A 81 0.74 -23.30 16.37
N VAL A 82 1.16 -23.36 15.11
CA VAL A 82 1.27 -24.59 14.33
C VAL A 82 2.65 -24.67 13.68
N SER A 83 3.13 -25.90 13.56
CA SER A 83 4.36 -26.22 12.82
C SER A 83 4.03 -26.69 11.41
N GLN A 84 4.96 -26.54 10.48
CA GLN A 84 4.79 -27.09 9.14
C GLN A 84 4.51 -28.59 9.18
N GLY A 85 3.43 -29.03 8.54
CA GLY A 85 2.98 -30.43 8.50
C GLY A 85 1.96 -30.80 9.58
N ASP A 86 1.68 -29.93 10.53
CA ASP A 86 0.63 -30.18 11.56
C ASP A 86 -0.75 -30.28 10.88
N LEU A 87 -1.58 -31.20 11.41
CA LEU A 87 -2.96 -31.36 10.95
C LEU A 87 -3.78 -30.11 11.34
N LEU A 88 -4.40 -29.48 10.34
CA LEU A 88 -5.28 -28.35 10.54
C LEU A 88 -6.76 -28.79 10.59
N LEU A 89 -7.18 -29.48 9.58
CA LEU A 89 -8.53 -30.03 9.52
C LEU A 89 -8.59 -31.25 8.59
N ARG A 90 -9.70 -32.01 8.72
CA ARG A 90 -9.98 -33.19 7.89
C ARG A 90 -11.38 -33.10 7.29
N ILE A 91 -11.44 -33.25 5.97
CA ILE A 91 -12.69 -33.41 5.22
C ILE A 91 -13.06 -34.89 5.19
N ASP A 92 -14.34 -35.23 5.11
CA ASP A 92 -14.84 -36.61 5.07
C ASP A 92 -14.20 -37.41 3.92
N PRO A 93 -13.35 -38.40 4.23
CA PRO A 93 -12.61 -39.16 3.22
C PRO A 93 -13.41 -40.32 2.62
N THR A 94 -14.63 -40.60 3.11
CA THR A 94 -15.36 -41.86 2.80
C THR A 94 -15.56 -42.06 1.32
N SER A 95 -16.02 -41.06 0.60
CA SER A 95 -16.23 -41.11 -0.87
C SER A 95 -14.92 -41.27 -1.64
N TYR A 96 -13.86 -40.57 -1.19
CA TYR A 96 -12.53 -40.63 -1.80
C TYR A 96 -11.85 -41.97 -1.58
N GLN A 97 -11.97 -42.56 -0.38
CA GLN A 97 -11.52 -43.93 -0.11
C GLN A 97 -12.21 -44.94 -0.98
N ALA A 98 -13.53 -44.80 -1.20
CA ALA A 98 -14.26 -45.66 -2.10
C ALA A 98 -13.78 -45.51 -3.55
N ALA A 99 -13.43 -44.31 -3.99
CA ALA A 99 -12.83 -44.06 -5.32
C ALA A 99 -11.46 -44.74 -5.46
N VAL A 100 -10.59 -44.66 -4.46
CA VAL A 100 -9.29 -45.35 -4.43
C VAL A 100 -9.49 -46.87 -4.57
N ARG A 101 -10.38 -47.49 -3.76
CA ARG A 101 -10.66 -48.92 -3.84
C ARG A 101 -11.17 -49.34 -5.22
N ARG A 102 -12.00 -48.53 -5.86
CA ARG A 102 -12.47 -48.80 -7.25
C ARG A 102 -11.33 -48.76 -8.25
N ALA A 103 -10.47 -47.75 -8.16
CA ALA A 103 -9.31 -47.60 -9.03
C ALA A 103 -8.29 -48.72 -8.82
N GLU A 104 -8.08 -49.20 -7.58
CA GLU A 104 -7.23 -50.36 -7.27
C GLU A 104 -7.77 -51.64 -7.93
N ALA A 105 -9.07 -51.87 -7.87
CA ALA A 105 -9.70 -53.00 -8.57
C ALA A 105 -9.54 -52.90 -10.07
N ALA A 106 -9.64 -51.72 -10.66
CA ALA A 106 -9.42 -51.52 -12.11
C ALA A 106 -7.97 -51.81 -12.52
N VAL A 107 -6.99 -51.42 -11.70
CA VAL A 107 -5.57 -51.79 -11.93
C VAL A 107 -5.40 -53.31 -11.89
N ALA A 108 -5.96 -54.00 -10.90
CA ALA A 108 -5.88 -55.47 -10.80
C ALA A 108 -6.50 -56.14 -12.02
N GLN A 109 -7.65 -55.68 -12.51
CA GLN A 109 -8.28 -56.18 -13.74
C GLN A 109 -7.39 -55.96 -14.96
N ALA A 110 -6.84 -54.78 -15.16
CA ALA A 110 -5.95 -54.47 -16.29
C ALA A 110 -4.67 -55.31 -16.23
N GLN A 111 -4.11 -55.55 -15.06
CA GLN A 111 -2.95 -56.44 -14.85
C GLN A 111 -3.26 -57.90 -15.23
N ALA A 112 -4.46 -58.38 -14.87
CA ALA A 112 -4.90 -59.74 -15.28
C ALA A 112 -5.03 -59.85 -16.79
N GLN A 113 -5.56 -58.82 -17.47
CA GLN A 113 -5.65 -58.78 -18.94
C GLN A 113 -4.26 -58.75 -19.59
N ALA A 114 -3.34 -57.98 -19.06
CA ALA A 114 -1.95 -57.93 -19.56
C ALA A 114 -1.21 -59.25 -19.33
N ALA A 115 -1.46 -59.95 -18.22
CA ALA A 115 -0.91 -61.29 -17.96
C ALA A 115 -1.45 -62.32 -18.95
N GLN A 116 -2.76 -62.29 -19.29
CA GLN A 116 -3.35 -63.15 -20.32
C GLN A 116 -2.75 -62.87 -21.71
N ALA A 117 -2.64 -61.59 -22.09
CA ALA A 117 -2.04 -61.21 -23.36
C ALA A 117 -0.56 -61.63 -23.45
N ARG A 118 0.18 -61.56 -22.35
CA ARG A 118 1.56 -62.02 -22.26
C ARG A 118 1.67 -63.52 -22.45
N ALA A 119 0.76 -64.30 -21.85
CA ALA A 119 0.73 -65.77 -22.06
C ALA A 119 0.47 -66.12 -23.51
N ASN A 120 -0.46 -65.45 -24.18
CA ASN A 120 -0.73 -65.60 -25.58
C ASN A 120 0.49 -65.29 -26.47
N LEU A 121 1.20 -64.21 -26.16
CA LEU A 121 2.44 -63.78 -26.81
C LEU A 121 3.51 -64.90 -26.71
N ILE A 122 3.75 -65.38 -25.46
CA ILE A 122 4.72 -66.50 -25.24
C ILE A 122 4.38 -67.72 -26.06
N GLN A 123 3.09 -68.08 -26.16
CA GLN A 123 2.63 -69.18 -26.99
C GLN A 123 2.88 -68.94 -28.49
N ALA A 124 2.55 -67.73 -29.00
CA ALA A 124 2.77 -67.34 -30.38
C ALA A 124 4.28 -67.31 -30.74
N GLN A 125 5.11 -66.76 -29.87
CA GLN A 125 6.58 -66.75 -30.01
C GLN A 125 7.15 -68.18 -30.09
N SER A 126 6.67 -69.07 -29.24
CA SER A 126 7.08 -70.48 -29.29
C SER A 126 6.68 -71.19 -30.57
N SER A 127 5.51 -70.86 -31.11
CA SER A 127 5.04 -71.41 -32.37
C SER A 127 5.84 -70.89 -33.57
N ALA A 128 6.12 -69.56 -33.61
CA ALA A 128 6.95 -68.95 -34.64
C ALA A 128 8.36 -69.54 -34.66
N ARG A 129 8.98 -69.64 -33.47
CA ARG A 129 10.32 -70.26 -33.34
C ARG A 129 10.36 -71.70 -33.84
N ARG A 130 9.35 -72.55 -33.55
CA ARG A 130 9.29 -73.87 -34.05
C ARG A 130 9.11 -73.91 -35.60
N ALA A 131 8.29 -73.03 -36.15
CA ALA A 131 8.10 -72.92 -37.59
C ALA A 131 9.39 -72.51 -38.31
N ASP A 132 10.14 -71.51 -37.74
CA ASP A 132 11.45 -71.12 -38.27
C ASP A 132 12.47 -72.31 -38.28
N GLN A 133 12.53 -73.05 -37.16
CA GLN A 133 13.44 -74.17 -37.01
C GLN A 133 13.13 -75.31 -38.03
N LEU A 134 11.84 -75.65 -38.24
CA LEU A 134 11.41 -76.67 -39.18
C LEU A 134 11.61 -76.27 -40.65
N SER A 135 11.50 -74.97 -40.94
CA SER A 135 11.78 -74.44 -42.28
C SER A 135 13.26 -74.43 -42.62
N ALA A 136 14.17 -74.12 -41.60
CA ALA A 136 15.61 -74.06 -41.79
C ALA A 136 16.29 -75.43 -41.87
N GLY A 137 15.66 -76.50 -41.34
CA GLY A 137 16.25 -77.85 -41.33
C GLY A 137 16.03 -78.65 -42.66
N GLU A 138 14.83 -79.14 -42.92
CA GLU A 138 14.54 -80.04 -44.04
C GLU A 138 13.44 -79.53 -44.98
N GLY A 139 13.02 -78.26 -44.85
CA GLY A 139 11.90 -77.70 -45.64
C GLY A 139 10.57 -78.37 -45.37
N LEU A 140 10.33 -78.87 -44.17
CA LEU A 140 9.18 -79.65 -43.72
C LEU A 140 7.89 -78.82 -43.61
N ILE A 141 7.94 -77.48 -43.70
CA ILE A 141 6.76 -76.64 -43.75
C ILE A 141 6.85 -75.59 -44.86
N SER A 142 5.70 -75.08 -45.31
CA SER A 142 5.66 -74.12 -46.39
C SER A 142 6.11 -72.71 -45.90
N PRO A 143 6.67 -71.88 -46.82
CA PRO A 143 6.98 -70.48 -46.48
C PRO A 143 5.75 -69.73 -46.01
N GLN A 144 4.56 -70.03 -46.49
CA GLN A 144 3.29 -69.40 -46.06
C GLN A 144 2.97 -69.69 -44.58
N ASP A 145 3.22 -70.95 -44.11
CA ASP A 145 3.00 -71.29 -42.69
C ASP A 145 3.95 -70.57 -41.76
N VAL A 146 5.22 -70.35 -42.17
CA VAL A 146 6.19 -69.55 -41.43
C VAL A 146 5.70 -68.13 -41.36
N GLU A 147 5.29 -67.52 -42.43
CA GLU A 147 4.77 -66.16 -42.47
C GLU A 147 3.53 -66.02 -41.60
N GLN A 148 2.57 -66.98 -41.68
CA GLN A 148 1.41 -66.97 -40.78
C GLN A 148 1.78 -67.04 -39.27
N ALA A 149 2.78 -67.87 -38.90
CA ALA A 149 3.21 -68.00 -37.54
C ALA A 149 3.85 -66.66 -37.03
N ARG A 150 4.67 -66.02 -37.89
CA ARG A 150 5.27 -64.68 -37.55
C ARG A 150 4.21 -63.65 -37.47
N THR A 151 3.24 -63.55 -38.36
CA THR A 151 2.14 -62.58 -38.27
C THR A 151 1.32 -62.80 -37.02
N SER A 152 1.04 -64.03 -36.61
CA SER A 152 0.36 -64.37 -35.37
C SER A 152 1.16 -63.88 -34.13
N GLN A 153 2.50 -64.00 -34.18
CA GLN A 153 3.36 -63.44 -33.13
C GLN A 153 3.25 -61.89 -33.03
N GLN A 154 3.33 -61.22 -34.21
CA GLN A 154 3.21 -59.73 -34.23
C GLN A 154 1.87 -59.26 -33.70
N VAL A 155 0.76 -59.94 -34.06
CA VAL A 155 -0.56 -59.61 -33.48
C VAL A 155 -0.61 -59.81 -31.99
N ALA A 156 -0.06 -60.92 -31.48
CA ALA A 156 -0.01 -61.16 -30.04
C ALA A 156 0.90 -60.14 -29.26
N GLU A 157 1.97 -59.73 -29.93
CA GLU A 157 2.84 -58.65 -29.37
C GLU A 157 2.12 -57.33 -29.29
N ALA A 158 1.44 -56.90 -30.35
CA ALA A 158 0.62 -55.70 -30.37
C ALA A 158 -0.52 -55.72 -29.30
N GLN A 159 -1.14 -56.90 -29.13
CA GLN A 159 -2.15 -57.10 -28.08
C GLN A 159 -1.57 -57.00 -26.69
N TYR A 160 -0.39 -57.53 -26.42
CA TYR A 160 0.29 -57.40 -25.12
C TYR A 160 0.69 -55.95 -24.86
N GLU A 161 1.25 -55.25 -25.86
CA GLU A 161 1.56 -53.81 -25.70
C GLU A 161 0.32 -53.00 -25.40
N SER A 162 -0.78 -53.23 -26.14
CA SER A 162 -2.07 -52.56 -25.86
C SER A 162 -2.56 -52.81 -24.42
N ALA A 163 -2.46 -54.07 -23.94
CA ALA A 163 -2.83 -54.41 -22.58
C ALA A 163 -1.92 -53.73 -21.54
N ARG A 164 -0.61 -53.60 -21.82
CA ARG A 164 0.34 -52.85 -20.97
C ARG A 164 -0.04 -51.37 -20.86
N PHE A 165 -0.43 -50.72 -21.96
CA PHE A 165 -0.93 -49.35 -21.93
C PHE A 165 -2.23 -49.24 -21.12
N GLY A 166 -3.10 -50.24 -21.18
CA GLY A 166 -4.29 -50.33 -20.30
C GLY A 166 -3.94 -50.35 -18.79
N VAL A 167 -2.88 -51.08 -18.42
CA VAL A 167 -2.36 -51.07 -17.04
C VAL A 167 -1.85 -49.66 -16.66
N ALA A 168 -1.05 -49.01 -17.52
CA ALA A 168 -0.52 -47.68 -17.26
C ALA A 168 -1.65 -46.64 -17.11
N GLN A 169 -2.69 -46.71 -17.93
CA GLN A 169 -3.88 -45.87 -17.83
C GLN A 169 -4.60 -46.07 -16.48
N SER A 170 -4.82 -47.31 -16.07
CA SER A 170 -5.48 -47.61 -14.77
C SER A 170 -4.63 -47.18 -13.58
N GLN A 171 -3.30 -47.27 -13.66
CA GLN A 171 -2.36 -46.78 -12.67
C GLN A 171 -2.41 -45.25 -12.56
N ALA A 172 -2.51 -44.54 -13.68
CA ALA A 172 -2.69 -43.06 -13.65
C ALA A 172 -3.98 -42.69 -12.94
N SER A 173 -5.10 -43.34 -13.24
CA SER A 173 -6.38 -43.14 -12.58
C SER A 173 -6.33 -43.47 -11.07
N LEU A 174 -5.58 -44.47 -10.66
CA LEU A 174 -5.34 -44.77 -9.24
C LEU A 174 -4.54 -43.66 -8.55
N SER A 175 -3.50 -43.16 -9.23
CA SER A 175 -2.71 -42.04 -8.71
C SER A 175 -3.56 -40.79 -8.49
N GLU A 176 -4.45 -40.46 -9.43
CA GLU A 176 -5.41 -39.35 -9.30
C GLU A 176 -6.35 -39.52 -8.12
N ALA A 177 -6.93 -40.72 -7.94
CA ALA A 177 -7.80 -41.02 -6.82
C ALA A 177 -7.09 -40.92 -5.46
N ARG A 178 -5.83 -41.38 -5.39
CA ARG A 178 -5.01 -41.25 -4.19
C ARG A 178 -4.66 -39.80 -3.86
N GLU A 179 -4.39 -39.01 -4.89
CA GLU A 179 -4.14 -37.56 -4.72
C GLU A 179 -5.38 -36.84 -4.18
N ALA A 180 -6.56 -37.13 -4.73
CA ALA A 180 -7.82 -36.58 -4.22
C ALA A 180 -8.06 -37.00 -2.75
N LEU A 181 -7.75 -38.27 -2.37
CA LEU A 181 -7.83 -38.71 -0.98
C LEU A 181 -6.83 -37.99 -0.09
N ARG A 182 -5.61 -37.73 -0.56
CA ARG A 182 -4.61 -36.99 0.22
C ARG A 182 -5.08 -35.56 0.54
N LYS A 183 -5.77 -34.92 -0.41
CA LYS A 183 -6.32 -33.57 -0.26
C LYS A 183 -7.46 -33.47 0.77
N THR A 184 -8.01 -34.63 1.26
CA THR A 184 -8.97 -34.62 2.37
C THR A 184 -8.36 -34.25 3.71
N THR A 185 -7.03 -34.38 3.83
CA THR A 185 -6.29 -34.03 5.05
C THR A 185 -5.50 -32.76 4.79
N ILE A 186 -5.90 -31.65 5.39
CA ILE A 186 -5.26 -30.35 5.20
C ILE A 186 -4.28 -30.13 6.33
N VAL A 187 -3.02 -29.90 5.96
CA VAL A 187 -1.90 -29.68 6.86
C VAL A 187 -1.32 -28.30 6.68
N ALA A 188 -0.63 -27.78 7.68
CA ALA A 188 0.01 -26.48 7.65
C ALA A 188 1.16 -26.44 6.62
N PRO A 189 1.12 -25.53 5.64
CA PRO A 189 2.18 -25.41 4.63
C PRO A 189 3.45 -24.74 5.19
N MET A 190 3.32 -24.01 6.30
CA MET A 190 4.40 -23.32 6.99
C MET A 190 4.14 -23.28 8.50
N SER A 191 5.20 -23.09 9.27
CA SER A 191 5.08 -22.80 10.71
C SER A 191 4.61 -21.37 10.92
N GLY A 192 3.71 -21.15 11.88
CA GLY A 192 3.16 -19.83 12.17
C GLY A 192 2.00 -19.90 13.16
N ARG A 193 1.20 -18.85 13.20
CA ARG A 193 -0.02 -18.76 14.01
C ARG A 193 -1.25 -18.76 13.11
N VAL A 194 -2.30 -19.46 13.52
CA VAL A 194 -3.62 -19.38 12.88
C VAL A 194 -4.21 -18.01 13.22
N THR A 195 -4.29 -17.12 12.21
CA THR A 195 -4.77 -15.74 12.42
C THR A 195 -6.25 -15.59 12.13
N ARG A 196 -6.80 -16.48 11.31
CA ARG A 196 -8.21 -16.46 10.94
C ARG A 196 -8.69 -17.89 10.72
N LEU A 197 -9.89 -18.20 11.23
CA LEU A 197 -10.55 -19.48 11.07
C LEU A 197 -11.98 -19.23 10.58
N ASN A 198 -12.25 -19.59 9.31
CA ASN A 198 -13.53 -19.29 8.64
C ASN A 198 -14.43 -20.51 8.47
N ILE A 199 -14.06 -21.66 9.02
CA ILE A 199 -14.80 -22.92 8.89
C ILE A 199 -14.99 -23.56 10.25
N GLN A 200 -16.11 -24.24 10.44
CA GLN A 200 -16.42 -25.00 11.65
C GLN A 200 -16.58 -26.49 11.35
N GLU A 201 -16.42 -27.31 12.41
CA GLU A 201 -16.69 -28.73 12.29
C GLU A 201 -18.18 -28.98 11.94
N GLY A 202 -18.41 -29.81 10.93
CA GLY A 202 -19.74 -30.08 10.39
C GLY A 202 -20.11 -29.25 9.16
N GLU A 203 -19.41 -28.16 8.88
CA GLU A 203 -19.64 -27.34 7.68
C GLU A 203 -19.10 -28.02 6.42
N THR A 204 -19.62 -27.58 5.28
CA THR A 204 -19.18 -28.07 3.96
C THR A 204 -18.20 -27.10 3.32
N ALA A 205 -16.98 -27.56 3.11
CA ALA A 205 -15.99 -26.87 2.30
C ALA A 205 -16.34 -27.01 0.82
N ILE A 206 -16.24 -25.94 0.06
CA ILE A 206 -16.57 -25.89 -1.38
C ILE A 206 -15.35 -25.38 -2.14
N VAL A 207 -15.00 -26.07 -3.22
CA VAL A 207 -13.93 -25.65 -4.13
C VAL A 207 -14.36 -24.42 -4.92
N GLY A 208 -13.45 -23.48 -5.11
CA GLY A 208 -13.68 -22.31 -5.96
C GLY A 208 -13.93 -22.68 -7.41
N THR A 209 -14.82 -21.95 -8.05
CA THR A 209 -15.09 -21.99 -9.48
C THR A 209 -14.81 -20.64 -10.10
N MET A 210 -14.82 -20.55 -11.44
CA MET A 210 -14.56 -19.29 -12.15
C MET A 210 -15.50 -18.14 -11.72
N ASN A 211 -16.71 -18.46 -11.26
CA ASN A 211 -17.73 -17.47 -10.86
C ASN A 211 -17.99 -17.40 -9.34
N ASN A 212 -17.33 -18.26 -8.55
CA ASN A 212 -17.50 -18.29 -7.10
C ASN A 212 -16.17 -18.58 -6.42
N PRO A 213 -15.66 -17.64 -5.61
CA PRO A 213 -14.47 -17.92 -4.81
C PRO A 213 -14.76 -19.10 -3.88
N GLY A 214 -13.84 -20.08 -3.84
CA GLY A 214 -13.95 -21.22 -2.94
C GLY A 214 -13.95 -20.83 -1.46
N SER A 215 -14.25 -21.80 -0.62
CA SER A 215 -14.20 -21.60 0.83
C SER A 215 -12.76 -21.33 1.26
N LEU A 216 -12.49 -20.12 1.73
CA LEU A 216 -11.29 -19.81 2.52
C LEU A 216 -11.49 -20.49 3.87
N LEU A 217 -10.66 -21.50 4.21
CA LEU A 217 -10.82 -22.28 5.41
C LEU A 217 -10.18 -21.59 6.61
N LEU A 218 -8.91 -21.23 6.47
CA LEU A 218 -8.15 -20.57 7.53
C LEU A 218 -6.92 -19.85 6.94
N THR A 219 -6.32 -18.97 7.72
CA THR A 219 -5.08 -18.27 7.39
C THR A 219 -4.02 -18.59 8.42
N VAL A 220 -2.84 -19.01 7.97
CA VAL A 220 -1.63 -19.18 8.81
C VAL A 220 -0.64 -18.08 8.48
N ALA A 221 -0.14 -17.38 9.49
CA ALA A 221 0.78 -16.27 9.34
C ALA A 221 1.99 -16.40 10.27
N ASP A 222 3.14 -15.95 9.78
CA ASP A 222 4.36 -15.81 10.55
C ASP A 222 4.40 -14.40 11.17
N LEU A 223 4.16 -14.30 12.46
CA LEU A 223 4.12 -13.03 13.19
C LEU A 223 5.49 -12.56 13.68
N SER A 224 6.57 -13.27 13.36
CA SER A 224 7.94 -12.87 13.76
C SER A 224 8.40 -11.59 13.07
N VAL A 225 7.93 -11.33 11.85
CA VAL A 225 8.21 -10.12 11.09
C VAL A 225 6.89 -9.50 10.68
N MET A 226 6.63 -8.31 11.21
CA MET A 226 5.43 -7.52 10.89
C MET A 226 5.78 -6.34 10.02
N GLU A 227 4.87 -5.97 9.16
CA GLU A 227 5.00 -4.87 8.21
C GLU A 227 3.78 -3.96 8.30
N ALA A 228 4.00 -2.65 8.16
CA ALA A 228 2.92 -1.70 7.95
C ALA A 228 2.77 -1.45 6.44
N SER A 229 1.62 -1.81 5.88
CA SER A 229 1.25 -1.50 4.51
C SER A 229 0.46 -0.20 4.53
N VAL A 230 1.08 0.90 4.07
CA VAL A 230 0.49 2.24 4.07
C VAL A 230 0.19 2.69 2.64
N ARG A 231 -0.83 3.54 2.51
CA ARG A 231 -1.24 4.13 1.22
C ARG A 231 -0.71 5.53 1.14
N VAL A 232 0.06 5.79 0.10
CA VAL A 232 0.71 7.07 -0.17
C VAL A 232 0.13 7.65 -1.45
N ASP A 233 -0.18 8.94 -1.44
CA ASP A 233 -0.64 9.67 -2.62
C ASP A 233 0.46 9.75 -3.70
N GLU A 234 0.06 9.77 -4.98
CA GLU A 234 0.95 9.88 -6.14
C GLU A 234 1.89 11.09 -6.05
N THR A 235 1.44 12.20 -5.46
CA THR A 235 2.23 13.45 -5.35
C THR A 235 3.39 13.35 -4.37
N ASP A 236 3.28 12.49 -3.34
CA ASP A 236 4.30 12.28 -2.31
C ASP A 236 5.24 11.12 -2.63
N LEU A 237 4.81 10.20 -3.51
CA LEU A 237 5.58 9.00 -3.86
C LEU A 237 7.00 9.28 -4.37
N PRO A 238 7.26 10.30 -5.23
CA PRO A 238 8.60 10.59 -5.73
C PRO A 238 9.62 11.00 -4.66
N ARG A 239 9.13 11.39 -3.47
CA ARG A 239 9.97 11.81 -2.33
C ARG A 239 10.42 10.63 -1.47
N ILE A 240 9.77 9.46 -1.60
CA ILE A 240 10.02 8.28 -0.78
C ILE A 240 11.03 7.39 -1.47
N SER A 241 12.03 6.93 -0.72
CA SER A 241 13.07 6.05 -1.21
C SER A 241 13.12 4.75 -0.43
N PHE A 242 13.60 3.70 -1.08
CA PHE A 242 13.87 2.43 -0.41
C PHE A 242 14.91 2.64 0.71
N GLY A 243 14.61 2.12 1.90
CA GLY A 243 15.47 2.24 3.07
C GLY A 243 15.19 3.46 3.95
N ASP A 244 14.27 4.35 3.56
CA ASP A 244 13.89 5.49 4.39
C ASP A 244 13.41 5.01 5.76
N SER A 245 13.83 5.75 6.79
CA SER A 245 13.38 5.49 8.16
C SER A 245 11.95 5.97 8.34
N ALA A 246 11.14 5.18 9.03
CA ALA A 246 9.77 5.55 9.33
C ALA A 246 9.44 5.32 10.80
N THR A 247 8.54 6.14 11.32
CA THR A 247 7.92 5.96 12.63
C THR A 247 6.49 5.51 12.43
N ILE A 248 6.12 4.36 13.00
CA ILE A 248 4.79 3.78 12.89
C ILE A 248 4.05 3.98 14.21
N ARG A 249 2.88 4.60 14.13
CA ARG A 249 1.93 4.69 15.24
C ARG A 249 0.77 3.75 14.97
N ILE A 250 0.49 2.86 15.89
CA ILE A 250 -0.60 1.89 15.81
C ILE A 250 -1.72 2.36 16.71
N ASP A 251 -2.94 2.47 16.20
CA ASP A 251 -4.08 3.05 16.93
C ASP A 251 -4.40 2.27 18.22
N ALA A 252 -4.15 0.96 18.22
CA ALA A 252 -4.31 0.12 19.41
C ALA A 252 -3.27 0.40 20.52
N PHE A 253 -2.16 1.10 20.22
CA PHE A 253 -1.07 1.43 21.14
C PHE A 253 -0.75 2.92 21.11
N PRO A 254 -1.64 3.82 21.57
CA PRO A 254 -1.55 5.26 21.34
C PRO A 254 -0.32 5.94 22.00
N ASN A 255 0.27 5.28 23.00
CA ASN A 255 1.43 5.82 23.73
C ASN A 255 2.76 5.20 23.28
N GLN A 256 2.77 4.42 22.22
CA GLN A 256 3.96 3.75 21.70
C GLN A 256 4.12 4.07 20.21
N SER A 257 5.36 4.35 19.84
CA SER A 257 5.76 4.47 18.44
C SER A 257 6.80 3.40 18.13
N PHE A 258 6.69 2.84 16.96
CA PHE A 258 7.56 1.77 16.49
C PHE A 258 8.43 2.29 15.37
N SER A 259 9.73 1.97 15.40
CA SER A 259 10.63 2.26 14.30
C SER A 259 10.52 1.19 13.22
N GLY A 260 10.74 1.62 11.99
CA GLY A 260 10.79 0.73 10.85
C GLY A 260 11.48 1.36 9.66
N ARG A 261 11.56 0.60 8.58
CA ARG A 261 12.18 1.05 7.32
C ARG A 261 11.31 0.69 6.15
N VAL A 262 11.33 1.56 5.13
CA VAL A 262 10.68 1.29 3.85
C VAL A 262 11.42 0.15 3.15
N THR A 263 10.72 -0.97 2.95
CA THR A 263 11.28 -2.18 2.33
C THR A 263 10.67 -2.49 0.97
N ARG A 264 9.54 -1.89 0.65
CA ARG A 264 8.91 -2.05 -0.67
C ARG A 264 8.08 -0.83 -1.02
N ILE A 265 8.18 -0.40 -2.26
CA ILE A 265 7.33 0.62 -2.87
C ILE A 265 6.66 -0.05 -4.06
N SER A 266 5.34 -0.04 -4.11
CA SER A 266 4.59 -0.64 -5.23
C SER A 266 4.80 0.16 -6.52
N ASN A 267 4.99 -0.55 -7.63
CA ASN A 267 5.09 0.07 -8.96
C ASN A 267 3.73 0.31 -9.63
N SER A 268 2.66 -0.18 -9.02
CA SER A 268 1.30 -0.04 -9.54
C SER A 268 0.42 0.64 -8.51
N ALA A 269 -0.43 1.54 -8.96
CA ALA A 269 -1.44 2.15 -8.13
C ALA A 269 -2.45 1.11 -7.63
N ILE A 270 -2.97 1.32 -6.43
CA ILE A 270 -4.06 0.54 -5.88
C ILE A 270 -5.32 0.90 -6.67
N GLN A 271 -5.76 0.01 -7.54
CA GLN A 271 -7.04 0.19 -8.22
C GLN A 271 -8.17 -0.05 -7.21
N ALA A 272 -8.91 0.99 -6.87
CA ALA A 272 -10.20 0.80 -6.24
C ALA A 272 -11.07 -0.03 -7.20
N LEU A 273 -11.53 -1.20 -6.75
CA LEU A 273 -12.46 -2.03 -7.53
C LEU A 273 -13.66 -1.15 -7.91
N ALA A 274 -13.75 -0.85 -9.21
CA ALA A 274 -14.81 -0.02 -9.79
C ALA A 274 -16.15 -0.76 -9.67
N GLY A 275 -16.78 -0.63 -8.54
CA GLY A 275 -18.18 -0.96 -8.30
C GLY A 275 -19.02 0.29 -8.35
N GLY A 276 -19.45 0.69 -9.55
CA GLY A 276 -20.51 1.68 -9.76
C GLY A 276 -20.12 3.15 -9.61
N GLY A 277 -19.79 3.81 -10.71
CA GLY A 277 -20.17 5.20 -11.00
C GLY A 277 -19.60 6.34 -10.14
N ALA A 278 -18.46 6.20 -9.49
CA ALA A 278 -17.80 7.28 -8.76
C ALA A 278 -16.58 7.81 -9.54
N GLN A 279 -16.41 9.12 -9.52
CA GLN A 279 -15.28 9.87 -10.10
C GLN A 279 -13.93 9.30 -9.64
N PRO A 280 -12.84 9.55 -10.39
CA PRO A 280 -11.50 9.09 -10.03
C PRO A 280 -11.13 9.65 -8.64
N GLN A 281 -11.12 8.77 -7.65
CA GLN A 281 -10.55 9.03 -6.35
C GLN A 281 -9.03 9.04 -6.50
N SER A 282 -8.33 9.68 -5.56
CA SER A 282 -6.88 9.79 -5.52
C SER A 282 -6.18 8.49 -5.94
N VAL A 283 -5.09 8.65 -6.68
CA VAL A 283 -4.26 7.53 -7.10
C VAL A 283 -3.29 7.23 -5.96
N ASP A 284 -3.56 6.16 -5.22
CA ASP A 284 -2.74 5.76 -4.08
C ASP A 284 -1.79 4.62 -4.46
N PHE A 285 -0.59 4.63 -3.89
CA PHE A 285 0.39 3.56 -4.00
C PHE A 285 0.64 2.89 -2.66
N GLU A 286 0.88 1.58 -2.69
CA GLU A 286 1.24 0.84 -1.49
C GLU A 286 2.72 1.00 -1.19
N VAL A 287 3.03 1.45 0.03
CA VAL A 287 4.39 1.47 0.58
C VAL A 287 4.42 0.56 1.80
N VAL A 288 5.37 -0.35 1.83
CA VAL A 288 5.54 -1.31 2.92
C VAL A 288 6.73 -0.93 3.77
N ILE A 289 6.47 -0.83 5.07
CA ILE A 289 7.46 -0.49 6.09
C ILE A 289 7.60 -1.69 7.02
N THR A 290 8.77 -2.31 7.06
CA THR A 290 9.03 -3.40 8.00
C THR A 290 9.35 -2.84 9.38
N LEU A 291 8.69 -3.35 10.41
CA LEU A 291 8.93 -2.97 11.81
C LEU A 291 10.22 -3.61 12.31
N ASP A 292 11.08 -2.84 12.99
CA ASP A 292 12.35 -3.36 13.52
C ASP A 292 12.15 -4.30 14.72
N ALA A 293 11.20 -4.01 15.61
CA ALA A 293 10.92 -4.81 16.82
C ALA A 293 9.41 -4.80 17.12
N PRO A 294 8.62 -5.64 16.44
CA PRO A 294 7.20 -5.73 16.71
C PRO A 294 6.96 -6.34 18.10
N PRO A 295 5.97 -5.86 18.87
CA PRO A 295 5.60 -6.47 20.14
C PRO A 295 4.95 -7.85 19.92
N GLU A 296 5.15 -8.79 20.84
CA GLU A 296 4.65 -10.17 20.72
C GLU A 296 3.11 -10.29 20.64
N ASN A 297 2.40 -9.29 21.18
CA ASN A 297 0.93 -9.22 21.16
C ASN A 297 0.36 -8.44 19.98
N LEU A 298 1.19 -8.07 19.00
CA LEU A 298 0.73 -7.36 17.81
C LEU A 298 -0.12 -8.27 16.93
N ARG A 299 -1.35 -7.82 16.67
CA ARG A 299 -2.27 -8.56 15.81
C ARG A 299 -2.25 -8.00 14.39
N PRO A 300 -2.44 -8.84 13.38
CA PRO A 300 -2.68 -8.38 12.02
C PRO A 300 -3.95 -7.53 11.91
N ASP A 301 -4.08 -6.80 10.81
CA ASP A 301 -5.23 -6.00 10.42
C ASP A 301 -5.53 -4.80 11.36
N LEU A 302 -4.61 -4.44 12.28
CA LEU A 302 -4.71 -3.22 13.06
C LEU A 302 -4.39 -2.00 12.20
N SER A 303 -5.14 -0.91 12.40
CA SER A 303 -4.89 0.37 11.75
C SER A 303 -3.60 0.99 12.28
N ALA A 304 -2.83 1.57 11.37
CA ALA A 304 -1.57 2.23 11.70
C ALA A 304 -1.35 3.45 10.79
N THR A 305 -0.64 4.43 11.34
CA THR A 305 -0.16 5.59 10.61
C THR A 305 1.36 5.54 10.56
N GLY A 306 1.92 5.58 9.34
CA GLY A 306 3.35 5.65 9.10
C GLY A 306 3.77 7.08 8.78
N GLU A 307 4.79 7.57 9.48
CA GLU A 307 5.48 8.83 9.22
C GLU A 307 6.84 8.49 8.61
N ILE A 308 6.96 8.64 7.29
CA ILE A 308 8.16 8.30 6.52
C ILE A 308 9.04 9.55 6.42
N ILE A 309 10.28 9.46 6.88
CA ILE A 309 11.23 10.57 6.84
C ILE A 309 11.94 10.54 5.49
N THR A 310 11.53 11.44 4.60
CA THR A 310 12.02 11.50 3.22
C THR A 310 13.29 12.33 3.05
N ALA A 311 13.50 13.30 3.93
CA ALA A 311 14.73 14.09 3.93
C ALA A 311 15.07 14.62 5.32
N ARG A 312 16.36 14.73 5.62
CA ARG A 312 16.88 15.40 6.81
C ARG A 312 17.89 16.45 6.41
N ARG A 313 17.80 17.63 7.01
CA ARG A 313 18.78 18.70 6.89
C ARG A 313 19.23 19.14 8.27
N HIS A 314 20.54 19.11 8.48
CA HIS A 314 21.14 19.60 9.72
C HIS A 314 21.56 21.05 9.54
N ASN A 315 21.30 21.90 10.57
CA ASN A 315 21.66 23.31 10.57
C ASN A 315 21.13 24.06 9.33
N ALA A 316 19.94 23.73 8.83
CA ALA A 316 19.32 24.43 7.72
C ALA A 316 18.76 25.78 8.16
N LEU A 317 19.00 26.81 7.36
CA LEU A 317 18.42 28.13 7.58
C LEU A 317 16.91 28.02 7.41
N SER A 318 16.14 28.47 8.40
CA SER A 318 14.72 28.17 8.46
C SER A 318 13.84 29.37 8.83
N VAL A 319 12.67 29.41 8.19
CA VAL A 319 11.62 30.39 8.47
C VAL A 319 10.30 29.69 8.75
N PRO A 320 9.40 30.28 9.57
CA PRO A 320 8.07 29.71 9.76
C PRO A 320 7.31 29.56 8.44
N ILE A 321 6.57 28.47 8.28
CA ILE A 321 5.79 28.20 7.06
C ILE A 321 4.88 29.38 6.70
N ILE A 322 4.26 30.02 7.69
CA ILE A 322 3.36 31.15 7.50
C ILE A 322 4.05 32.43 6.99
N SER A 323 5.37 32.52 7.07
CA SER A 323 6.16 33.69 6.62
C SER A 323 6.33 33.71 5.12
N VAL A 324 6.26 32.57 4.45
CA VAL A 324 6.44 32.45 3.01
C VAL A 324 5.14 32.86 2.30
N THR A 325 5.28 33.75 1.34
CA THR A 325 4.14 34.25 0.54
C THR A 325 4.56 34.39 -0.92
N VAL A 326 3.59 34.35 -1.81
CA VAL A 326 3.81 34.55 -3.25
C VAL A 326 3.41 35.96 -3.61
N ARG A 327 4.31 36.69 -4.28
CA ARG A 327 4.13 38.06 -4.74
C ARG A 327 4.69 38.24 -6.14
N ASP A 328 4.47 39.45 -6.72
CA ASP A 328 5.27 39.89 -7.85
C ASP A 328 6.72 40.22 -7.42
N PRO A 329 7.67 40.34 -8.34
CA PRO A 329 9.07 40.66 -8.00
C PRO A 329 9.25 41.95 -7.20
N ASP A 330 8.31 42.88 -7.26
CA ASP A 330 8.31 44.14 -6.52
C ASP A 330 7.65 44.03 -5.13
N GLY A 331 7.20 42.86 -4.73
CA GLY A 331 6.54 42.58 -3.43
C GLY A 331 5.13 43.11 -3.33
N LYS A 332 4.48 43.42 -4.44
CA LYS A 332 3.09 43.88 -4.50
C LYS A 332 2.13 42.70 -4.61
N ARG A 333 0.88 42.92 -4.21
CA ARG A 333 -0.17 41.93 -4.38
C ARG A 333 -0.48 41.67 -5.84
N PHE A 334 -0.67 40.43 -6.17
CA PHE A 334 -1.24 40.03 -7.43
C PHE A 334 -2.66 40.60 -7.59
N ARG A 335 -2.84 41.61 -8.39
CA ARG A 335 -4.16 42.08 -8.80
C ARG A 335 -4.51 41.31 -10.08
N SER A 336 -5.32 40.29 -9.97
CA SER A 336 -5.97 39.69 -11.13
C SER A 336 -6.90 40.74 -11.75
N ASN A 337 -6.39 41.52 -12.71
CA ASN A 337 -7.22 42.39 -13.53
C ASN A 337 -7.93 41.58 -14.62
N VAL A 338 -8.54 40.46 -14.25
CA VAL A 338 -9.43 39.72 -15.14
C VAL A 338 -10.80 40.40 -15.04
N GLU A 339 -11.11 41.28 -15.98
CA GLU A 339 -12.53 41.69 -16.19
C GLU A 339 -13.33 40.43 -16.55
N PRO A 340 -14.50 40.21 -15.92
CA PRO A 340 -15.34 39.05 -16.24
C PRO A 340 -15.78 39.15 -17.72
N GLY A 341 -15.20 38.35 -18.59
CA GLY A 341 -15.54 38.25 -20.00
C GLY A 341 -14.39 38.49 -21.01
N ALA A 342 -13.16 38.69 -20.57
CA ALA A 342 -12.02 38.85 -21.48
C ALA A 342 -11.64 37.50 -22.14
N PRO A 343 -11.32 37.47 -23.47
CA PRO A 343 -10.90 36.27 -24.17
C PRO A 343 -9.59 35.70 -23.58
N ALA A 344 -9.44 34.38 -23.61
CA ALA A 344 -8.29 33.63 -23.05
C ALA A 344 -6.91 34.03 -23.61
N GLU A 345 -6.85 34.75 -24.71
CA GLU A 345 -5.60 35.21 -25.33
C GLU A 345 -4.95 36.45 -24.68
N ALA A 346 -5.66 37.13 -23.75
CA ALA A 346 -5.13 38.27 -22.99
C ALA A 346 -4.38 37.85 -21.70
N GLN A 347 -4.24 36.56 -21.43
CA GLN A 347 -3.63 36.03 -20.21
C GLN A 347 -2.10 35.83 -20.32
N THR A 348 -1.44 36.19 -21.41
CA THR A 348 0.00 36.02 -21.64
C THR A 348 0.90 37.10 -21.03
N GLY A 349 0.38 37.91 -20.11
CA GLY A 349 1.16 38.86 -19.29
C GLY A 349 1.21 38.40 -17.82
N ALA A 350 1.42 37.10 -17.55
CA ALA A 350 1.66 36.63 -16.20
C ALA A 350 2.97 37.24 -15.68
N ALA A 351 2.88 38.26 -14.83
CA ALA A 351 3.98 38.67 -13.99
C ALA A 351 4.44 37.40 -13.26
N SER A 352 5.74 37.08 -13.32
CA SER A 352 6.30 35.88 -12.69
C SER A 352 5.99 35.89 -11.20
N GLU A 353 5.20 34.94 -10.75
CA GLU A 353 4.97 34.70 -9.31
C GLU A 353 6.29 34.29 -8.67
N VAL A 354 6.67 34.98 -7.62
CA VAL A 354 7.91 34.73 -6.89
C VAL A 354 7.58 34.43 -5.42
N GLU A 355 8.11 33.31 -4.93
CA GLU A 355 8.06 32.99 -3.50
C GLU A 355 9.05 33.87 -2.75
N GLY A 356 8.60 34.42 -1.61
CA GLY A 356 9.44 35.26 -0.82
C GLY A 356 8.91 35.47 0.59
N VAL A 357 9.68 36.19 1.39
CA VAL A 357 9.35 36.55 2.75
C VAL A 357 9.49 38.05 2.97
N PHE A 358 8.74 38.61 3.91
CA PHE A 358 8.92 39.99 4.34
C PHE A 358 9.96 40.06 5.46
N VAL A 359 11.10 40.70 5.18
CA VAL A 359 12.17 41.01 6.15
C VAL A 359 11.91 42.35 6.77
N ILE A 360 12.05 42.47 8.09
CA ILE A 360 11.87 43.71 8.86
C ILE A 360 13.24 44.36 9.01
N ARG A 361 13.41 45.57 8.42
CA ARG A 361 14.60 46.39 8.55
C ARG A 361 14.18 47.81 9.03
N ASP A 362 14.66 48.20 10.17
CA ASP A 362 14.39 49.54 10.76
C ASP A 362 12.89 49.92 10.84
N GLY A 363 12.02 48.92 11.16
CA GLY A 363 10.57 49.12 11.26
C GLY A 363 9.82 49.17 9.92
N THR A 364 10.54 48.95 8.81
CA THR A 364 9.98 48.84 7.46
C THR A 364 10.14 47.42 6.95
N ILE A 365 9.19 46.94 6.18
CA ILE A 365 9.28 45.60 5.56
C ILE A 365 9.80 45.71 4.15
N GLU A 366 10.64 44.75 3.79
CA GLU A 366 11.16 44.56 2.46
C GLU A 366 10.82 43.14 2.00
N PHE A 367 10.23 42.99 0.80
CA PHE A 367 9.99 41.67 0.22
C PHE A 367 11.30 41.13 -0.35
N VAL A 368 11.73 39.98 0.13
CA VAL A 368 12.93 39.31 -0.31
C VAL A 368 12.54 38.00 -0.97
N PRO A 369 12.81 37.83 -2.27
CA PRO A 369 12.63 36.56 -2.95
C PRO A 369 13.51 35.48 -2.31
N VAL A 370 12.94 34.30 -2.09
CA VAL A 370 13.64 33.17 -1.48
C VAL A 370 13.44 31.90 -2.30
N LYS A 371 14.42 31.01 -2.24
CA LYS A 371 14.28 29.66 -2.73
C LYS A 371 14.04 28.71 -1.57
N VAL A 372 12.86 28.11 -1.56
CA VAL A 372 12.42 27.21 -0.49
C VAL A 372 12.93 25.81 -0.76
N GLY A 373 13.52 25.15 0.24
CA GLY A 373 13.96 23.76 0.23
C GLY A 373 12.92 22.81 0.82
N ILE A 374 13.33 21.97 1.77
CA ILE A 374 12.42 21.01 2.40
C ILE A 374 11.44 21.70 3.35
N ALA A 375 10.22 21.15 3.41
CA ALA A 375 9.21 21.51 4.40
C ALA A 375 9.33 20.58 5.61
N GLY A 376 9.63 21.16 6.78
CA GLY A 376 9.48 20.48 8.06
C GLY A 376 8.07 20.69 8.65
N ASP A 377 7.86 20.29 9.90
CA ASP A 377 6.57 20.41 10.60
C ASP A 377 6.06 21.85 10.72
N ARG A 378 6.92 22.80 11.03
CA ARG A 378 6.56 24.20 11.30
C ARG A 378 7.40 25.21 10.52
N TYR A 379 8.47 24.79 9.87
CA TYR A 379 9.46 25.64 9.23
C TYR A 379 9.79 25.12 7.83
N PHE A 380 10.01 26.07 6.91
CA PHE A 380 10.62 25.79 5.62
C PHE A 380 12.13 26.00 5.70
N GLU A 381 12.89 25.18 5.01
CA GLU A 381 14.28 25.43 4.68
C GLU A 381 14.37 26.57 3.67
N ILE A 382 15.34 27.46 3.83
CA ILE A 382 15.70 28.48 2.83
C ILE A 382 17.07 28.16 2.29
N GLU A 383 17.11 27.82 0.99
CA GLU A 383 18.35 27.55 0.29
C GLU A 383 19.08 28.84 -0.14
N GLU A 384 18.30 29.83 -0.61
CA GLU A 384 18.83 31.10 -1.12
C GLU A 384 17.90 32.26 -0.75
N GLY A 385 18.47 33.47 -0.58
CA GLY A 385 17.72 34.71 -0.42
C GLY A 385 17.79 35.35 0.97
N LEU A 386 18.11 34.60 2.04
CA LEU A 386 18.19 35.12 3.39
C LEU A 386 19.53 34.81 4.07
N SER A 387 19.86 35.63 5.08
CA SER A 387 20.98 35.39 5.98
C SER A 387 20.51 35.07 7.39
N GLY A 388 21.32 34.32 8.15
CA GLY A 388 21.01 34.03 9.54
C GLY A 388 20.98 35.32 10.39
N GLY A 389 19.98 35.40 11.29
CA GLY A 389 19.81 36.55 12.16
C GLY A 389 18.87 37.63 11.63
N GLU A 390 18.42 37.58 10.38
CA GLU A 390 17.41 38.51 9.89
C GLU A 390 16.06 38.30 10.57
N LEU A 391 15.30 39.36 10.73
CA LEU A 391 13.98 39.32 11.35
C LEU A 391 12.91 39.25 10.25
N VAL A 392 12.14 38.16 10.20
CA VAL A 392 11.07 37.96 9.20
C VAL A 392 9.69 38.07 9.85
N VAL A 393 8.69 38.47 9.05
CA VAL A 393 7.31 38.55 9.51
C VAL A 393 6.75 37.13 9.64
N ALA A 394 6.38 36.74 10.86
CA ALA A 394 5.88 35.41 11.21
C ALA A 394 4.40 35.42 11.63
N GLY A 395 3.64 36.45 11.31
CA GLY A 395 2.21 36.53 11.56
C GLY A 395 1.71 37.88 12.04
N PRO A 396 0.40 38.00 12.23
CA PRO A 396 -0.67 37.06 11.88
C PRO A 396 -0.87 36.94 10.38
N TYR A 397 -1.41 35.81 9.89
CA TYR A 397 -1.61 35.54 8.46
C TYR A 397 -2.39 36.64 7.73
N ALA A 398 -3.42 37.21 8.37
CA ALA A 398 -4.20 38.31 7.80
C ALA A 398 -3.32 39.55 7.52
N ALA A 399 -2.36 39.89 8.44
CA ALA A 399 -1.43 40.96 8.20
C ALA A 399 -0.49 40.64 7.04
N ILE A 400 0.13 39.47 7.00
CA ILE A 400 1.04 39.04 5.92
C ILE A 400 0.35 39.16 4.56
N ARG A 401 -0.91 38.77 4.47
CA ARG A 401 -1.67 38.87 3.23
C ARG A 401 -1.84 40.31 2.77
N ASP A 402 -1.95 41.26 3.70
CA ASP A 402 -2.25 42.65 3.41
C ASP A 402 -1.00 43.55 3.31
N LEU A 403 0.17 43.03 3.65
CA LEU A 403 1.43 43.73 3.57
C LEU A 403 1.93 43.90 2.12
N GLU A 404 2.56 45.05 1.86
CA GLU A 404 3.27 45.36 0.63
C GLU A 404 4.68 45.87 0.99
N SER A 405 5.67 45.67 0.12
CA SER A 405 7.03 46.12 0.33
C SER A 405 7.07 47.64 0.56
N GLY A 406 7.83 48.07 1.59
CA GLY A 406 7.92 49.47 1.99
C GLY A 406 6.90 49.91 3.08
N ALA A 407 5.99 49.05 3.50
CA ALA A 407 5.04 49.36 4.57
C ALA A 407 5.74 49.46 5.95
N GLN A 408 5.29 50.40 6.78
CA GLN A 408 5.74 50.50 8.18
C GLN A 408 4.99 49.47 9.03
N VAL A 409 5.73 48.75 9.88
CA VAL A 409 5.18 47.71 10.77
C VAL A 409 5.64 47.92 12.19
N ARG A 410 4.80 47.56 13.13
CA ARG A 410 5.14 47.50 14.54
C ARG A 410 5.32 46.04 14.94
N VAL A 411 6.54 45.69 15.32
CA VAL A 411 6.85 44.33 15.77
C VAL A 411 6.29 44.12 17.18
N ILE A 412 5.38 43.17 17.32
CA ILE A 412 4.95 42.65 18.60
C ILE A 412 5.84 41.46 18.93
N THR A 413 6.77 41.62 19.87
CA THR A 413 7.50 40.48 20.43
C THR A 413 6.52 39.70 21.30
N PRO A 414 6.33 38.39 21.12
CA PRO A 414 5.53 37.60 22.04
C PRO A 414 6.19 37.68 23.39
N ASP A 415 5.45 38.24 24.38
CA ASP A 415 5.86 38.23 25.76
C ASP A 415 6.27 36.81 26.15
N ARG A 416 7.46 36.65 26.71
CA ARG A 416 7.95 35.35 27.23
C ARG A 416 6.82 34.82 28.11
N ALA A 417 6.25 33.68 27.69
CA ALA A 417 5.25 32.95 28.46
C ALA A 417 5.76 32.89 29.92
N THR A 418 5.13 33.65 30.77
CA THR A 418 5.33 33.59 32.23
C THR A 418 5.06 32.13 32.61
N PRO A 419 6.00 31.43 33.25
CA PRO A 419 5.71 30.09 33.74
C PRO A 419 4.51 30.20 34.66
N ALA A 420 3.46 29.45 34.39
CA ALA A 420 2.27 29.38 35.23
C ALA A 420 2.72 29.13 36.67
N GLY A 421 2.59 30.15 37.48
CA GLY A 421 2.93 30.15 38.88
C GLY A 421 2.15 29.05 39.58
N GLY A 422 2.85 28.18 40.28
CA GLY A 422 2.29 27.24 41.21
C GLY A 422 1.36 27.96 42.19
N GLY A 423 0.08 27.68 42.10
CA GLY A 423 -0.90 27.98 43.16
C GLY A 423 -0.80 26.88 44.19
N GLU A 424 0.03 27.05 45.18
CA GLU A 424 -0.16 26.49 46.51
C GLU A 424 -1.41 27.16 47.12
N GLY A 425 -2.29 26.38 47.72
CA GLY A 425 -3.36 26.96 48.51
C GLY A 425 -4.44 25.98 48.92
N GLN A 426 -4.19 25.31 50.06
CA GLN A 426 -5.14 24.77 51.07
C GLN A 426 -6.10 23.64 50.66
#